data_005402e813cdaeb2852c77fbfed1d4af
#
_entry.id   005402e813cdaeb2852c77fbfed1d4af
#
_cell.length_a   1.000
_cell.length_b   1.000
_cell.length_c   1.000
_cell.angle_alpha   90.00
_cell.angle_beta   90.00
_cell.angle_gamma   90.00
#
_symmetry.space_group_name_H-M   'P 1'
#
loop_
_entity.id
_entity.type
_entity.pdbx_description
1 polymer ?
#
loop_
_entity_poly.entity_id
_entity_poly.type
_entity_poly.pdbx_seq_one_letter_code
_entity_poly.pdbx_strand_id
1 'polypeptide(L)'
;EFQQFVQEVDRPVYMALAPSKTVIAERDQLIPSYVASNARTRYAGMIRDFKAAGMTNLSLDQLKLTDYFKTDHHWNIDGAASAYQTITKGMDLRPVMPSKSNRKEGEHAYYGSLARKTTLAYATSGDQLAYYEPAFFKGINVCYDGACDRPVIDESFVQQEGDYVDRYEVFLRGNHGIMSMKEQTKNDRPTILVLKDSFANPVLPFLAKSANLEVVDVRYVPKSFDVSQFAKQKQVDSVLFLHNSNIAGLMKTYENTL
;
A
#
# COMPACT_ATOMS: atom_id res chain seq x y z
N GLU A 1 -15.64 -15.98 6.43
CA GLU A 1 -14.35 -16.24 5.76
C GLU A 1 -13.18 -15.48 6.43
N PHE A 2 -13.17 -14.14 6.57
CA PHE A 2 -12.10 -13.43 7.27
C PHE A 2 -11.89 -13.89 8.71
N GLN A 3 -12.98 -14.17 9.46
CA GLN A 3 -12.87 -14.72 10.82
C GLN A 3 -12.25 -16.13 10.80
N GLN A 4 -12.61 -16.95 9.84
CA GLN A 4 -12.02 -18.27 9.65
C GLN A 4 -10.53 -18.14 9.32
N PHE A 5 -10.17 -17.27 8.38
CA PHE A 5 -8.77 -16.98 8.03
C PHE A 5 -7.93 -16.58 9.25
N VAL A 6 -8.44 -15.65 10.08
CA VAL A 6 -7.73 -15.23 11.31
C VAL A 6 -7.49 -16.40 12.25
N GLN A 7 -8.45 -17.33 12.37
CA GLN A 7 -8.31 -18.53 13.18
C GLN A 7 -7.31 -19.53 12.58
N GLU A 8 -7.34 -19.74 11.25
CA GLU A 8 -6.51 -20.70 10.55
C GLU A 8 -5.04 -20.32 10.50
N VAL A 9 -4.76 -19.01 10.36
CA VAL A 9 -3.39 -18.50 10.34
C VAL A 9 -2.74 -18.63 11.72
N ASP A 10 -3.51 -18.54 12.81
CA ASP A 10 -3.03 -18.62 14.20
C ASP A 10 -1.84 -17.70 14.47
N ARG A 11 -1.92 -16.49 13.95
CA ARG A 11 -0.94 -15.41 14.11
C ARG A 11 -1.66 -14.08 14.24
N PRO A 12 -1.03 -13.04 14.82
CA PRO A 12 -1.61 -11.70 14.84
C PRO A 12 -1.93 -11.20 13.43
N VAL A 13 -3.17 -10.77 13.21
CA VAL A 13 -3.63 -10.19 11.96
C VAL A 13 -3.94 -8.71 12.18
N TYR A 14 -3.25 -7.87 11.44
CA TYR A 14 -3.39 -6.42 11.48
C TYR A 14 -4.08 -5.92 10.21
N MET A 15 -4.76 -4.80 10.33
CA MET A 15 -5.40 -4.11 9.22
C MET A 15 -5.01 -2.64 9.24
N ALA A 16 -4.46 -2.15 8.13
CA ALA A 16 -4.23 -0.73 7.86
C ALA A 16 -5.02 -0.34 6.61
N LEU A 17 -6.20 0.26 6.80
CA LEU A 17 -7.08 0.65 5.72
C LEU A 17 -6.90 2.13 5.42
N ALA A 18 -6.32 2.46 4.26
CA ALA A 18 -6.14 3.85 3.82
C ALA A 18 -7.51 4.47 3.48
N PRO A 19 -7.92 5.57 4.13
CA PRO A 19 -9.16 6.26 3.75
C PRO A 19 -9.03 6.79 2.33
N SER A 20 -10.08 6.65 1.51
CA SER A 20 -10.10 7.32 0.20
C SER A 20 -10.21 8.84 0.36
N LYS A 21 -9.86 9.60 -0.67
CA LYS A 21 -10.02 11.07 -0.65
C LYS A 21 -11.45 11.49 -0.34
N THR A 22 -12.46 10.71 -0.78
CA THR A 22 -13.86 11.00 -0.46
C THR A 22 -14.16 10.81 1.03
N VAL A 23 -13.59 9.78 1.68
CA VAL A 23 -13.73 9.58 3.14
C VAL A 23 -13.15 10.76 3.89
N ILE A 24 -11.97 11.24 3.48
CA ILE A 24 -11.33 12.41 4.10
C ILE A 24 -12.15 13.68 3.86
N ALA A 25 -12.60 13.89 2.62
CA ALA A 25 -13.40 15.06 2.27
C ALA A 25 -14.75 15.12 3.04
N GLU A 26 -15.40 13.96 3.28
CA GLU A 26 -16.58 13.90 4.17
C GLU A 26 -16.21 14.21 5.63
N ARG A 27 -15.12 13.62 6.13
CA ARG A 27 -14.66 13.87 7.49
C ARG A 27 -14.40 15.35 7.73
N ASP A 28 -13.75 16.01 6.78
CA ASP A 28 -13.32 17.41 6.85
C ASP A 28 -14.41 18.39 6.33
N GLN A 29 -15.62 17.89 6.07
CA GLN A 29 -16.79 18.67 5.61
C GLN A 29 -16.54 19.46 4.31
N LEU A 30 -15.74 18.90 3.40
CA LEU A 30 -15.38 19.51 2.12
C LEU A 30 -16.32 19.11 0.96
N ILE A 31 -17.23 18.15 1.20
CA ILE A 31 -18.22 17.73 0.21
C ILE A 31 -19.40 18.69 0.26
N PRO A 32 -19.80 19.30 -0.88
CA PRO A 32 -20.97 20.18 -0.93
C PRO A 32 -22.24 19.47 -0.44
N SER A 33 -23.11 20.18 0.27
CA SER A 33 -24.32 19.61 0.89
C SER A 33 -25.32 18.99 -0.11
N TYR A 34 -25.26 19.39 -1.38
CA TYR A 34 -26.10 18.82 -2.44
C TYR A 34 -25.53 17.51 -3.02
N VAL A 35 -24.31 17.08 -2.61
CA VAL A 35 -23.71 15.83 -3.03
C VAL A 35 -23.96 14.77 -1.96
N ALA A 36 -24.79 13.78 -2.27
CA ALA A 36 -24.99 12.65 -1.38
C ALA A 36 -23.73 11.77 -1.34
N SER A 37 -23.18 11.56 -0.15
CA SER A 37 -22.07 10.63 0.07
C SER A 37 -22.28 9.85 1.38
N ASN A 38 -21.82 8.63 1.40
CA ASN A 38 -21.81 7.76 2.58
C ASN A 38 -20.44 7.05 2.74
N ALA A 39 -19.40 7.63 2.17
CA ALA A 39 -18.08 7.03 2.12
C ALA A 39 -17.51 6.81 3.53
N ARG A 40 -17.66 7.79 4.42
CA ARG A 40 -17.22 7.70 5.82
C ARG A 40 -17.96 6.61 6.60
N THR A 41 -19.29 6.54 6.43
CA THR A 41 -20.11 5.50 7.08
C THR A 41 -19.70 4.10 6.63
N ARG A 42 -19.47 3.91 5.32
CA ARG A 42 -19.00 2.62 4.78
C ARG A 42 -17.60 2.29 5.28
N TYR A 43 -16.69 3.25 5.30
CA TYR A 43 -15.34 3.07 5.82
C TYR A 43 -15.36 2.63 7.29
N ALA A 44 -16.13 3.31 8.13
CA ALA A 44 -16.29 2.94 9.54
C ALA A 44 -16.92 1.55 9.70
N GLY A 45 -17.88 1.21 8.84
CA GLY A 45 -18.48 -0.13 8.78
C GLY A 45 -17.45 -1.21 8.49
N MET A 46 -16.62 -1.04 7.46
CA MET A 46 -15.56 -2.00 7.14
C MET A 46 -14.57 -2.20 8.29
N ILE A 47 -14.13 -1.12 8.93
CA ILE A 47 -13.23 -1.21 10.10
C ILE A 47 -13.89 -2.02 11.21
N ARG A 48 -15.16 -1.76 11.51
CA ARG A 48 -15.92 -2.51 12.52
C ARG A 48 -15.99 -3.99 12.17
N ASP A 49 -16.31 -4.32 10.91
CA ASP A 49 -16.51 -5.70 10.47
C ASP A 49 -15.19 -6.50 10.48
N PHE A 50 -14.07 -5.89 10.07
CA PHE A 50 -12.74 -6.51 10.19
C PHE A 50 -12.30 -6.69 11.65
N LYS A 51 -12.60 -5.73 12.53
CA LYS A 51 -12.36 -5.88 13.97
C LYS A 51 -13.18 -7.02 14.56
N ALA A 52 -14.45 -7.17 14.15
CA ALA A 52 -15.30 -8.28 14.55
C ALA A 52 -14.77 -9.63 14.06
N ALA A 53 -14.08 -9.65 12.93
CA ALA A 53 -13.38 -10.85 12.42
C ALA A 53 -12.05 -11.16 13.18
N GLY A 54 -11.65 -10.35 14.16
CA GLY A 54 -10.47 -10.59 14.99
C GLY A 54 -9.20 -9.83 14.56
N MET A 55 -9.31 -8.91 13.59
CA MET A 55 -8.16 -8.11 13.13
C MET A 55 -7.90 -6.90 14.02
N THR A 56 -6.64 -6.60 14.28
CA THR A 56 -6.22 -5.37 14.96
C THR A 56 -6.16 -4.20 13.99
N ASN A 57 -6.96 -3.16 14.22
CA ASN A 57 -6.95 -1.97 13.38
C ASN A 57 -5.78 -1.03 13.70
N LEU A 58 -4.97 -0.74 12.69
CA LEU A 58 -3.94 0.29 12.71
C LEU A 58 -4.52 1.53 12.03
N SER A 59 -5.13 2.43 12.82
CA SER A 59 -5.89 3.57 12.27
C SER A 59 -5.00 4.51 11.47
N LEU A 60 -5.44 4.85 10.25
CA LEU A 60 -4.83 5.83 9.37
C LEU A 60 -5.66 7.14 9.30
N ASP A 61 -6.47 7.42 10.31
CA ASP A 61 -7.36 8.58 10.35
C ASP A 61 -6.62 9.94 10.42
N GLN A 62 -5.32 9.94 10.74
CA GLN A 62 -4.48 11.13 10.72
C GLN A 62 -4.19 11.66 9.31
N LEU A 63 -4.38 10.84 8.27
CA LEU A 63 -4.13 11.24 6.89
C LEU A 63 -5.05 12.39 6.44
N LYS A 64 -4.49 13.29 5.63
CA LYS A 64 -5.15 14.49 5.10
C LYS A 64 -5.16 14.45 3.56
N LEU A 65 -5.96 15.29 2.93
CA LEU A 65 -5.96 15.39 1.45
C LEU A 65 -4.59 15.77 0.88
N THR A 66 -3.79 16.53 1.63
CA THR A 66 -2.40 16.89 1.24
C THR A 66 -1.45 15.70 1.19
N ASP A 67 -1.81 14.57 1.82
CA ASP A 67 -1.07 13.32 1.80
C ASP A 67 -1.38 12.48 0.55
N TYR A 68 -2.19 13.00 -0.35
CA TYR A 68 -2.62 12.35 -1.60
C TYR A 68 -2.24 13.20 -2.81
N PHE A 69 -2.01 12.54 -3.95
CA PHE A 69 -1.90 13.23 -5.22
C PHE A 69 -3.23 13.91 -5.58
N LYS A 70 -3.18 15.07 -6.23
CA LYS A 70 -4.40 15.76 -6.72
C LYS A 70 -5.02 15.02 -7.89
N THR A 71 -4.17 14.58 -8.83
CA THR A 71 -4.55 13.96 -10.10
C THR A 71 -4.64 12.44 -10.07
N ASP A 72 -4.28 11.83 -8.94
CA ASP A 72 -4.35 10.38 -8.73
C ASP A 72 -5.17 10.01 -7.49
N HIS A 73 -5.61 8.76 -7.41
CA HIS A 73 -6.35 8.26 -6.24
C HIS A 73 -5.43 7.83 -5.10
N HIS A 74 -4.15 7.60 -5.35
CA HIS A 74 -3.20 7.15 -4.35
C HIS A 74 -2.74 8.31 -3.43
N TRP A 75 -2.24 7.93 -2.27
CA TRP A 75 -1.41 8.82 -1.46
C TRP A 75 -0.08 9.12 -2.14
N ASN A 76 0.52 10.24 -1.75
CA ASN A 76 1.89 10.59 -2.12
C ASN A 76 2.90 9.94 -1.15
N ILE A 77 4.18 10.21 -1.32
CA ILE A 77 5.22 9.61 -0.48
C ILE A 77 5.13 10.03 1.01
N ASP A 78 4.59 11.22 1.29
CA ASP A 78 4.44 11.71 2.66
C ASP A 78 3.29 10.96 3.37
N GLY A 79 2.18 10.69 2.66
CA GLY A 79 1.10 9.84 3.13
C GLY A 79 1.55 8.40 3.37
N ALA A 80 2.32 7.83 2.44
CA ALA A 80 2.90 6.51 2.59
C ALA A 80 3.86 6.42 3.80
N ALA A 81 4.70 7.42 4.02
CA ALA A 81 5.59 7.50 5.17
C ALA A 81 4.83 7.61 6.50
N SER A 82 3.76 8.40 6.53
CA SER A 82 2.86 8.51 7.71
C SER A 82 2.18 7.16 8.01
N ALA A 83 1.69 6.46 6.99
CA ALA A 83 1.12 5.13 7.14
C ALA A 83 2.16 4.12 7.68
N TYR A 84 3.38 4.12 7.12
CA TYR A 84 4.48 3.28 7.59
C TYR A 84 4.78 3.49 9.08
N GLN A 85 4.87 4.75 9.54
CA GLN A 85 5.11 5.05 10.97
C GLN A 85 3.99 4.51 11.87
N THR A 86 2.74 4.64 11.44
CA THR A 86 1.58 4.09 12.17
C THR A 86 1.63 2.56 12.23
N ILE A 87 1.93 1.92 11.10
CA ILE A 87 2.01 0.47 10.98
C ILE A 87 3.13 -0.06 11.88
N THR A 88 4.34 0.48 11.76
CA THR A 88 5.48 0.02 12.57
C THR A 88 5.24 0.20 14.06
N LYS A 89 4.67 1.33 14.48
CA LYS A 89 4.29 1.56 15.87
C LYS A 89 3.26 0.53 16.38
N GLY A 90 2.23 0.26 15.57
CA GLY A 90 1.15 -0.65 15.96
C GLY A 90 1.53 -2.12 15.95
N MET A 91 2.54 -2.48 15.18
CA MET A 91 3.10 -3.85 15.09
C MET A 91 4.37 -4.03 15.94
N ASP A 92 4.72 -3.06 16.77
CA ASP A 92 5.95 -3.05 17.60
C ASP A 92 7.23 -3.31 16.79
N LEU A 93 7.31 -2.72 15.61
CA LEU A 93 8.48 -2.77 14.75
C LEU A 93 9.34 -1.52 14.93
N ARG A 94 10.64 -1.67 14.79
CA ARG A 94 11.56 -0.53 14.79
C ARG A 94 11.51 0.21 13.46
N PRO A 95 11.02 1.47 13.40
CA PRO A 95 10.98 2.22 12.16
C PRO A 95 12.38 2.65 11.72
N VAL A 96 12.62 2.64 10.41
CA VAL A 96 13.83 3.15 9.77
C VAL A 96 13.41 4.17 8.71
N MET A 97 13.57 5.44 9.04
CA MET A 97 13.18 6.55 8.16
C MET A 97 14.40 7.13 7.42
N PRO A 98 14.23 7.46 6.13
CA PRO A 98 15.26 8.21 5.41
C PRO A 98 15.36 9.65 5.93
N SER A 99 16.53 10.25 5.74
CA SER A 99 16.70 11.70 5.94
C SER A 99 16.00 12.48 4.82
N LYS A 100 15.73 13.76 5.07
CA LYS A 100 15.16 14.64 4.03
C LYS A 100 16.05 14.74 2.78
N SER A 101 17.37 14.61 2.94
CA SER A 101 18.31 14.64 1.81
C SER A 101 18.19 13.45 0.86
N ASN A 102 17.58 12.34 1.30
CA ASN A 102 17.33 11.19 0.43
C ASN A 102 16.07 11.36 -0.44
N ARG A 103 15.28 12.41 -0.20
CA ARG A 103 14.06 12.69 -0.98
C ARG A 103 14.43 13.27 -2.32
N LYS A 104 13.86 12.71 -3.37
CA LYS A 104 13.96 13.14 -4.77
C LYS A 104 12.59 13.51 -5.29
N GLU A 105 12.56 14.33 -6.32
CA GLU A 105 11.35 14.67 -7.07
C GLU A 105 11.57 14.31 -8.53
N GLY A 106 10.53 13.75 -9.17
CA GLY A 106 10.58 13.46 -10.60
C GLY A 106 10.70 14.75 -11.42
N GLU A 107 11.36 14.68 -12.57
CA GLU A 107 11.59 15.85 -13.44
C GLU A 107 10.32 16.28 -14.18
N HIS A 108 9.39 15.36 -14.38
CA HIS A 108 8.17 15.58 -15.17
C HIS A 108 6.92 15.58 -14.30
N ALA A 109 5.91 16.34 -14.71
CA ALA A 109 4.60 16.34 -14.08
C ALA A 109 3.96 14.95 -14.11
N TYR A 110 3.31 14.55 -13.01
CA TYR A 110 2.56 13.30 -12.90
C TYR A 110 1.07 13.56 -13.07
N TYR A 111 0.49 13.01 -14.13
CA TYR A 111 -0.95 12.98 -14.36
C TYR A 111 -1.46 11.57 -14.05
N GLY A 112 -2.00 11.40 -12.85
CA GLY A 112 -2.44 10.10 -12.36
C GLY A 112 -3.78 9.64 -12.93
N SER A 113 -4.29 8.56 -12.35
CA SER A 113 -5.47 7.84 -12.85
C SER A 113 -6.75 8.69 -12.92
N LEU A 114 -6.91 9.69 -12.05
CA LEU A 114 -8.08 10.57 -12.08
C LEU A 114 -8.01 11.54 -13.24
N ALA A 115 -6.85 12.15 -13.49
CA ALA A 115 -6.65 13.02 -14.66
C ALA A 115 -6.80 12.25 -15.96
N ARG A 116 -6.27 11.02 -16.03
CA ARG A 116 -6.37 10.17 -17.23
C ARG A 116 -7.79 9.68 -17.53
N LYS A 117 -8.66 9.59 -16.51
CA LYS A 117 -10.09 9.24 -16.68
C LYS A 117 -10.97 10.39 -17.13
N THR A 118 -10.51 11.61 -16.90
CA THR A 118 -11.21 12.82 -17.39
C THR A 118 -10.60 13.25 -18.72
N THR A 119 -10.07 14.39 -18.84
CA THR A 119 -9.17 14.81 -19.93
C THR A 119 -8.14 15.74 -19.31
N LEU A 120 -6.95 15.84 -19.90
CA LEU A 120 -5.94 16.78 -19.43
C LEU A 120 -6.42 18.24 -19.46
N ALA A 121 -7.48 18.53 -20.23
CA ALA A 121 -8.11 19.86 -20.22
C ALA A 121 -8.67 20.25 -18.84
N TYR A 122 -9.06 19.29 -18.01
CA TYR A 122 -9.52 19.53 -16.63
C TYR A 122 -8.38 19.43 -15.60
N ALA A 123 -7.27 18.79 -15.94
CA ALA A 123 -6.07 18.72 -15.12
C ALA A 123 -5.12 19.84 -15.52
N THR A 124 -5.38 21.06 -15.05
CA THR A 124 -4.60 22.26 -15.40
C THR A 124 -3.15 22.21 -14.96
N SER A 125 -2.81 21.33 -14.02
CA SER A 125 -1.43 21.04 -13.60
C SER A 125 -1.35 19.60 -13.08
N GLY A 126 -0.26 18.91 -13.41
CA GLY A 126 0.05 17.60 -12.82
C GLY A 126 0.53 17.73 -11.37
N ASP A 127 0.65 16.60 -10.71
CA ASP A 127 1.31 16.49 -9.42
C ASP A 127 2.84 16.47 -9.57
N GLN A 128 3.56 16.79 -8.51
CA GLN A 128 4.98 16.48 -8.38
C GLN A 128 5.11 15.12 -7.69
N LEU A 129 5.60 14.10 -8.42
CA LEU A 129 5.85 12.82 -7.81
C LEU A 129 7.20 12.85 -7.09
N ALA A 130 7.17 12.64 -5.76
CA ALA A 130 8.36 12.49 -4.96
C ALA A 130 8.56 11.03 -4.54
N TYR A 131 9.83 10.65 -4.34
CA TYR A 131 10.24 9.32 -3.89
C TYR A 131 11.53 9.44 -3.08
N TYR A 132 11.97 8.35 -2.46
CA TYR A 132 13.28 8.31 -1.82
C TYR A 132 14.26 7.54 -2.69
N GLU A 133 15.50 8.04 -2.76
CA GLU A 133 16.55 7.51 -3.64
C GLU A 133 16.81 6.02 -3.40
N PRO A 134 17.14 5.25 -4.46
CA PRO A 134 17.44 3.82 -4.36
C PRO A 134 18.52 3.47 -3.33
N ALA A 135 19.50 4.39 -3.16
CA ALA A 135 20.61 4.19 -2.22
C ALA A 135 20.16 3.96 -0.76
N PHE A 136 19.05 4.57 -0.34
CA PHE A 136 18.49 4.34 1.00
C PHE A 136 18.01 2.89 1.18
N PHE A 137 17.50 2.27 0.13
CA PHE A 137 16.98 0.91 0.14
C PHE A 137 18.02 -0.16 -0.22
N LYS A 138 19.28 0.23 -0.36
CA LYS A 138 20.38 -0.71 -0.66
C LYS A 138 20.42 -1.85 0.35
N GLY A 139 20.61 -3.06 -0.16
CA GLY A 139 20.65 -4.29 0.64
C GLY A 139 19.31 -5.02 0.75
N ILE A 140 18.20 -4.40 0.32
CA ILE A 140 16.92 -5.10 0.19
C ILE A 140 16.94 -5.89 -1.11
N ASN A 141 16.81 -7.22 -1.00
CA ASN A 141 16.59 -8.10 -2.15
C ASN A 141 15.09 -8.23 -2.40
N VAL A 142 14.66 -7.95 -3.63
CA VAL A 142 13.26 -8.02 -4.07
C VAL A 142 13.12 -9.09 -5.11
N CYS A 143 12.24 -10.06 -4.86
CA CYS A 143 11.96 -11.15 -5.79
C CYS A 143 10.47 -11.13 -6.19
N TYR A 144 10.19 -11.15 -7.49
CA TYR A 144 8.86 -11.37 -8.06
C TYR A 144 8.97 -11.90 -9.49
N ASP A 145 7.92 -12.56 -9.99
CA ASP A 145 7.84 -13.13 -11.33
C ASP A 145 9.03 -14.06 -11.67
N GLY A 146 9.44 -14.88 -10.69
CA GLY A 146 10.51 -15.87 -10.86
C GLY A 146 11.93 -15.29 -10.90
N ALA A 147 12.12 -13.99 -10.66
CA ALA A 147 13.43 -13.34 -10.64
C ALA A 147 13.62 -12.50 -9.39
N CYS A 148 14.87 -12.44 -8.92
CA CYS A 148 15.31 -11.61 -7.79
C CYS A 148 16.17 -10.44 -8.27
N ASP A 149 16.67 -9.64 -7.32
CA ASP A 149 17.43 -8.41 -7.57
C ASP A 149 16.64 -7.35 -8.36
N ARG A 150 15.32 -7.34 -8.18
CA ARG A 150 14.44 -6.36 -8.77
C ARG A 150 14.59 -5.01 -8.08
N PRO A 151 14.45 -3.88 -8.80
CA PRO A 151 14.58 -2.57 -8.18
C PRO A 151 13.45 -2.31 -7.18
N VAL A 152 13.80 -1.78 -6.01
CA VAL A 152 12.84 -1.25 -5.03
C VAL A 152 12.22 0.05 -5.53
N ILE A 153 13.05 0.90 -6.11
CA ILE A 153 12.69 2.16 -6.77
C ILE A 153 13.26 2.11 -8.17
N ASP A 154 12.44 2.28 -9.19
CA ASP A 154 12.87 2.32 -10.58
C ASP A 154 12.72 3.74 -11.14
N GLU A 155 13.80 4.49 -11.10
CA GLU A 155 13.83 5.90 -11.51
C GLU A 155 13.52 6.09 -13.01
N SER A 156 13.58 5.05 -13.84
CA SER A 156 13.24 5.16 -15.25
C SER A 156 11.81 5.65 -15.50
N PHE A 157 10.86 5.32 -14.60
CA PHE A 157 9.47 5.77 -14.70
C PHE A 157 9.28 7.27 -14.44
N VAL A 158 10.15 7.91 -13.66
CA VAL A 158 10.07 9.35 -13.38
C VAL A 158 10.88 10.18 -14.34
N GLN A 159 11.83 9.56 -15.06
CA GLN A 159 12.65 10.19 -16.09
C GLN A 159 12.00 10.13 -17.48
N GLN A 160 11.03 9.24 -17.69
CA GLN A 160 10.37 9.04 -18.98
C GLN A 160 9.52 10.25 -19.35
N GLU A 161 9.66 10.75 -20.58
CA GLU A 161 8.83 11.83 -21.10
C GLU A 161 7.40 11.37 -21.39
N GLY A 162 6.45 12.30 -21.31
CA GLY A 162 5.04 12.11 -21.68
C GLY A 162 4.07 12.22 -20.50
N ASP A 163 2.88 12.77 -20.78
CA ASP A 163 1.85 13.05 -19.78
C ASP A 163 1.11 11.78 -19.30
N TYR A 164 1.14 10.72 -20.11
CA TYR A 164 0.41 9.48 -19.83
C TYR A 164 1.28 8.38 -19.19
N VAL A 165 2.53 8.67 -18.88
CA VAL A 165 3.40 7.73 -18.17
C VAL A 165 2.87 7.49 -16.76
N ASP A 166 2.72 6.22 -16.38
CA ASP A 166 2.35 5.88 -15.00
C ASP A 166 3.56 5.96 -14.08
N ARG A 167 3.90 7.18 -13.67
CA ARG A 167 5.07 7.42 -12.82
C ARG A 167 4.97 6.78 -11.45
N TYR A 168 3.76 6.37 -11.02
CA TYR A 168 3.59 5.64 -9.77
C TYR A 168 4.28 4.26 -9.80
N GLU A 169 4.55 3.72 -10.99
CA GLU A 169 5.33 2.49 -11.15
C GLU A 169 6.82 2.63 -10.77
N VAL A 170 7.28 3.84 -10.41
CA VAL A 170 8.59 4.03 -9.74
C VAL A 170 8.71 3.13 -8.51
N PHE A 171 7.60 2.85 -7.82
CA PHE A 171 7.54 1.96 -6.68
C PHE A 171 7.35 0.52 -7.15
N LEU A 172 8.41 -0.29 -7.03
CA LEU A 172 8.38 -1.75 -7.27
C LEU A 172 7.97 -2.17 -8.70
N ARG A 173 7.97 -1.27 -9.67
CA ARG A 173 7.43 -1.48 -11.02
C ARG A 173 5.95 -1.88 -11.03
N GLY A 174 5.15 -1.38 -10.08
CA GLY A 174 3.72 -1.62 -10.03
C GLY A 174 3.30 -2.81 -9.16
N ASN A 175 2.34 -3.60 -9.62
CA ASN A 175 1.73 -4.67 -8.84
C ASN A 175 2.15 -6.05 -9.34
N HIS A 176 2.46 -6.96 -8.41
CA HIS A 176 2.85 -8.35 -8.67
C HIS A 176 2.03 -9.27 -7.77
N GLY A 177 1.70 -10.48 -8.26
CA GLY A 177 0.89 -11.44 -7.53
C GLY A 177 1.56 -11.91 -6.24
N ILE A 178 2.81 -12.35 -6.34
CA ILE A 178 3.61 -12.80 -5.20
C ILE A 178 4.96 -12.10 -5.27
N MET A 179 5.38 -11.51 -4.14
CA MET A 179 6.67 -10.86 -4.02
C MET A 179 7.28 -11.16 -2.66
N SER A 180 8.61 -11.23 -2.58
CA SER A 180 9.32 -11.21 -1.30
C SER A 180 10.33 -10.08 -1.25
N MET A 181 10.50 -9.49 -0.06
CA MET A 181 11.48 -8.43 0.18
C MET A 181 12.23 -8.72 1.47
N LYS A 182 13.55 -8.90 1.37
CA LYS A 182 14.39 -9.26 2.51
C LYS A 182 15.69 -8.47 2.51
N GLU A 183 16.10 -7.92 3.64
CA GLU A 183 17.42 -7.31 3.78
C GLU A 183 18.48 -8.37 4.00
N GLN A 184 19.44 -8.49 3.09
CA GLN A 184 20.40 -9.59 2.99
C GLN A 184 21.27 -9.80 4.25
N THR A 185 21.48 -8.75 5.04
CA THR A 185 22.39 -8.79 6.21
C THR A 185 21.68 -8.95 7.55
N LYS A 186 20.35 -9.08 7.56
CA LYS A 186 19.55 -9.08 8.80
C LYS A 186 18.55 -10.22 8.82
N ASN A 187 19.01 -11.38 9.31
CA ASN A 187 18.21 -12.62 9.33
C ASN A 187 17.23 -12.72 10.52
N ASP A 188 17.42 -11.97 11.61
CA ASP A 188 16.62 -12.07 12.84
C ASP A 188 15.43 -11.10 12.89
N ARG A 189 14.81 -10.85 11.75
CA ARG A 189 13.65 -9.96 11.67
C ARG A 189 12.36 -10.77 11.55
N PRO A 190 11.26 -10.27 12.11
CA PRO A 190 9.96 -10.90 11.89
C PRO A 190 9.63 -10.95 10.40
N THR A 191 8.98 -12.02 9.99
CA THR A 191 8.43 -12.19 8.63
C THR A 191 6.96 -11.82 8.64
N ILE A 192 6.58 -10.85 7.82
CA ILE A 192 5.20 -10.35 7.72
C ILE A 192 4.64 -10.74 6.35
N LEU A 193 3.49 -11.39 6.34
CA LEU A 193 2.69 -11.53 5.14
C LEU A 193 1.89 -10.24 4.93
N VAL A 194 2.13 -9.54 3.82
CA VAL A 194 1.38 -8.34 3.45
C VAL A 194 0.39 -8.69 2.35
N LEU A 195 -0.90 -8.64 2.67
CA LEU A 195 -1.99 -8.72 1.69
C LEU A 195 -2.34 -7.29 1.25
N LYS A 196 -2.28 -7.03 -0.04
CA LYS A 196 -2.20 -5.64 -0.50
C LYS A 196 -3.01 -5.30 -1.74
N ASP A 197 -3.21 -4.00 -1.94
CA ASP A 197 -3.43 -3.36 -3.23
C ASP A 197 -2.29 -2.39 -3.58
N SER A 198 -2.47 -1.56 -4.62
CA SER A 198 -1.46 -0.62 -5.08
C SER A 198 -1.06 0.47 -4.07
N PHE A 199 -1.88 0.73 -3.06
CA PHE A 199 -1.54 1.67 -1.99
C PHE A 199 -0.31 1.22 -1.19
N ALA A 200 -0.08 -0.07 -1.08
CA ALA A 200 1.09 -0.59 -0.37
C ALA A 200 2.42 -0.32 -1.10
N ASN A 201 2.42 -0.14 -2.43
CA ASN A 201 3.66 -0.06 -3.21
C ASN A 201 4.70 0.92 -2.65
N PRO A 202 4.39 2.18 -2.27
CA PRO A 202 5.38 3.08 -1.68
C PRO A 202 5.67 2.80 -0.19
N VAL A 203 4.85 1.99 0.50
CA VAL A 203 5.03 1.62 1.92
C VAL A 203 5.95 0.41 2.06
N LEU A 204 5.84 -0.58 1.16
CA LEU A 204 6.60 -1.83 1.22
C LEU A 204 8.13 -1.61 1.29
N PRO A 205 8.74 -0.68 0.53
CA PRO A 205 10.16 -0.37 0.66
C PRO A 205 10.59 -0.01 2.08
N PHE A 206 9.80 0.80 2.78
CA PHE A 206 10.06 1.16 4.17
C PHE A 206 9.85 -0.02 5.11
N LEU A 207 8.77 -0.78 4.95
CA LEU A 207 8.51 -1.96 5.78
C LEU A 207 9.63 -2.99 5.65
N ALA A 208 10.20 -3.17 4.46
CA ALA A 208 11.32 -4.06 4.23
C ALA A 208 12.61 -3.64 4.97
N LYS A 209 12.73 -2.37 5.40
CA LYS A 209 13.79 -1.93 6.33
C LYS A 209 13.54 -2.35 7.77
N SER A 210 12.31 -2.73 8.12
CA SER A 210 11.90 -3.09 9.49
C SER A 210 11.62 -4.59 9.68
N ALA A 211 11.23 -5.30 8.63
CA ALA A 211 10.83 -6.72 8.65
C ALA A 211 11.18 -7.42 7.33
N ASN A 212 11.16 -8.76 7.34
CA ASN A 212 11.10 -9.55 6.11
C ASN A 212 9.65 -9.55 5.62
N LEU A 213 9.44 -9.40 4.31
CA LEU A 213 8.10 -9.35 3.74
C LEU A 213 7.89 -10.51 2.76
N GLU A 214 6.79 -11.21 2.94
CA GLU A 214 6.13 -12.01 1.91
C GLU A 214 4.88 -11.22 1.50
N VAL A 215 4.68 -10.95 0.23
CA VAL A 215 3.66 -10.01 -0.25
C VAL A 215 2.75 -10.70 -1.25
N VAL A 216 1.45 -10.57 -1.08
CA VAL A 216 0.46 -11.13 -2.00
C VAL A 216 -0.54 -10.04 -2.40
N ASP A 217 -0.69 -9.87 -3.70
CA ASP A 217 -1.80 -9.11 -4.28
C ASP A 217 -2.78 -10.11 -4.91
N VAL A 218 -3.89 -10.34 -4.23
CA VAL A 218 -4.87 -11.37 -4.63
C VAL A 218 -5.49 -11.17 -6.01
N ARG A 219 -5.33 -9.99 -6.61
CA ARG A 219 -5.80 -9.71 -7.97
C ARG A 219 -4.97 -10.40 -9.05
N TYR A 220 -3.72 -10.77 -8.72
CA TYR A 220 -2.72 -11.28 -9.66
C TYR A 220 -2.24 -12.69 -9.32
N VAL A 221 -2.94 -13.41 -8.44
CA VAL A 221 -2.71 -14.83 -8.18
C VAL A 221 -3.85 -15.68 -8.75
N PRO A 222 -3.61 -16.98 -8.99
CA PRO A 222 -4.68 -17.90 -9.42
C PRO A 222 -5.82 -17.95 -8.38
N LYS A 223 -7.06 -18.18 -8.83
CA LYS A 223 -8.22 -18.34 -7.93
C LYS A 223 -8.11 -19.51 -6.96
N SER A 224 -7.24 -20.48 -7.26
CA SER A 224 -6.94 -21.62 -6.40
C SER A 224 -5.81 -21.32 -5.40
N PHE A 225 -5.33 -20.08 -5.34
CA PHE A 225 -4.28 -19.69 -4.38
C PHE A 225 -4.87 -19.66 -2.97
N ASP A 226 -4.22 -20.35 -2.05
CA ASP A 226 -4.61 -20.43 -0.64
C ASP A 226 -3.64 -19.59 0.19
N VAL A 227 -4.15 -18.47 0.70
CA VAL A 227 -3.38 -17.51 1.50
C VAL A 227 -3.02 -18.11 2.86
N SER A 228 -3.92 -18.86 3.48
CA SER A 228 -3.68 -19.53 4.78
C SER A 228 -2.55 -20.54 4.68
N GLN A 229 -2.57 -21.37 3.62
CA GLN A 229 -1.49 -22.34 3.36
C GLN A 229 -0.17 -21.62 3.05
N PHE A 230 -0.20 -20.56 2.25
CA PHE A 230 0.99 -19.78 1.94
C PHE A 230 1.61 -19.17 3.20
N ALA A 231 0.81 -18.59 4.10
CA ALA A 231 1.27 -18.04 5.37
C ALA A 231 1.99 -19.10 6.23
N LYS A 232 1.41 -20.30 6.32
CA LYS A 232 2.01 -21.45 7.05
C LYS A 232 3.33 -21.91 6.41
N GLN A 233 3.39 -22.04 5.07
CA GLN A 233 4.61 -22.42 4.34
C GLN A 233 5.73 -21.41 4.52
N LYS A 234 5.40 -20.13 4.57
CA LYS A 234 6.37 -19.04 4.76
C LYS A 234 6.73 -18.79 6.23
N GLN A 235 6.07 -19.49 7.15
CA GLN A 235 6.30 -19.38 8.60
C GLN A 235 6.23 -17.91 9.06
N VAL A 236 5.18 -17.19 8.63
CA VAL A 236 5.04 -15.78 8.95
C VAL A 236 4.72 -15.56 10.43
N ASP A 237 5.25 -14.48 11.00
CA ASP A 237 5.03 -14.09 12.40
C ASP A 237 3.73 -13.29 12.56
N SER A 238 3.30 -12.62 11.51
CA SER A 238 2.05 -11.85 11.48
C SER A 238 1.58 -11.60 10.06
N VAL A 239 0.32 -11.16 9.95
CA VAL A 239 -0.31 -10.76 8.67
C VAL A 239 -0.72 -9.29 8.75
N LEU A 240 -0.49 -8.55 7.68
CA LEU A 240 -0.91 -7.16 7.50
C LEU A 240 -1.79 -7.02 6.27
N PHE A 241 -3.07 -6.66 6.44
CA PHE A 241 -3.93 -6.17 5.37
C PHE A 241 -3.66 -4.68 5.16
N LEU A 242 -3.03 -4.33 4.03
CA LEU A 242 -2.71 -2.95 3.66
C LEU A 242 -3.42 -2.57 2.37
N HIS A 243 -4.57 -1.94 2.50
CA HIS A 243 -5.48 -1.63 1.41
C HIS A 243 -6.03 -0.21 1.46
N ASN A 244 -6.55 0.23 0.33
CA ASN A 244 -7.44 1.39 0.28
C ASN A 244 -8.86 1.01 0.73
N SER A 245 -9.63 1.97 1.19
CA SER A 245 -11.04 1.79 1.59
C SER A 245 -12.00 1.35 0.47
N ASN A 246 -11.53 1.28 -0.77
CA ASN A 246 -12.29 0.70 -1.89
C ASN A 246 -12.13 -0.83 -2.01
N ILE A 247 -11.55 -1.48 -1.00
CA ILE A 247 -11.35 -2.95 -0.92
C ILE A 247 -12.66 -3.74 -1.15
N ALA A 248 -13.81 -3.14 -0.97
CA ALA A 248 -15.11 -3.79 -1.23
C ALA A 248 -15.19 -4.46 -2.61
N GLY A 249 -14.51 -3.90 -3.63
CA GLY A 249 -14.39 -4.51 -4.96
C GLY A 249 -13.53 -5.79 -4.99
N LEU A 250 -12.72 -6.04 -3.96
CA LEU A 250 -11.84 -7.20 -3.85
C LEU A 250 -12.39 -8.28 -2.90
N MET A 251 -13.50 -8.00 -2.18
CA MET A 251 -14.05 -8.93 -1.18
C MET A 251 -14.29 -10.31 -1.77
N LYS A 252 -14.94 -10.37 -2.95
CA LYS A 252 -15.21 -11.64 -3.64
C LYS A 252 -13.92 -12.39 -4.04
N THR A 253 -12.82 -11.68 -4.32
CA THR A 253 -11.54 -12.31 -4.61
C THR A 253 -10.97 -12.91 -3.34
N TYR A 254 -11.03 -12.19 -2.23
CA TYR A 254 -10.62 -12.69 -0.93
C TYR A 254 -11.43 -13.90 -0.48
N GLU A 255 -12.76 -13.90 -0.69
CA GLU A 255 -13.64 -15.04 -0.42
C GLU A 255 -13.20 -16.35 -1.08
N ASN A 256 -12.47 -16.27 -2.21
CA ASN A 256 -11.98 -17.45 -2.92
C ASN A 256 -10.52 -17.81 -2.60
N THR A 257 -9.79 -16.97 -1.85
CA THR A 257 -8.35 -17.13 -1.63
C THR A 257 -7.95 -17.21 -0.15
N LEU A 258 -8.82 -16.80 0.76
CA LEU A 258 -8.65 -16.96 2.21
C LEU A 258 -9.20 -18.31 2.66
#